data_9cbe4f76dad53d2d4b52097d84bc9593
#
_entry.id   9cbe4f76dad53d2d4b52097d84bc9593
#
_cell.length_a   1.000
_cell.length_b   1.000
_cell.length_c   1.000
_cell.angle_alpha   90.00
_cell.angle_beta   90.00
_cell.angle_gamma   90.00
#
_symmetry.space_group_name_H-M   'P 1'
#
loop_
_entity.id
_entity.type
_entity.pdbx_description
1 polymer ?
#
loop_
_entity_poly.entity_id
_entity_poly.type
_entity_poly.pdbx_seq_one_letter_code
_entity_poly.pdbx_strand_id
1 'polypeptide(L)'
;MLFPLMLCGISELRAEQPEGASIEFSTKVIELGELSQSDDKQIIRLTYKNIGDVPLVVLEVRTSCSCTDVQFKRDRVLPGERGVINITMDPSKAPVGSFFRVLQVVSTSTEGVERITLKAEIIE
;
A
#
# COMPACT_ATOMS: atom_id res chain seq x y z
N MET A 1 -19.34 47.78 10.55
CA MET A 1 -19.64 47.08 10.61
C MET A 1 -19.69 45.98 9.92
N LEU A 2 -19.36 45.30 9.44
CA LEU A 2 -19.35 44.43 8.59
C LEU A 2 -18.45 43.40 8.84
N PHE A 3 -17.82 43.20 9.82
CA PHE A 3 -16.91 42.34 9.97
C PHE A 3 -17.23 41.00 10.09
N PRO A 4 -18.23 40.59 10.48
CA PRO A 4 -18.54 39.22 10.74
C PRO A 4 -18.41 38.37 9.58
N LEU A 5 -18.36 38.97 8.47
CA LEU A 5 -18.31 38.21 7.35
C LEU A 5 -17.18 37.34 7.26
N MET A 6 -16.13 37.63 7.83
CA MET A 6 -15.04 36.88 7.64
C MET A 6 -15.08 35.58 8.23
N LEU A 7 -15.85 35.28 9.13
CA LEU A 7 -15.85 34.06 9.73
C LEU A 7 -16.33 32.97 8.89
N CYS A 8 -17.05 33.22 7.91
CA CYS A 8 -17.60 32.18 7.10
C CYS A 8 -16.59 31.43 6.31
N GLY A 9 -15.56 32.06 5.92
CA GLY A 9 -14.61 31.39 5.09
C GLY A 9 -13.85 30.31 5.80
N ILE A 10 -13.76 30.36 7.08
CA ILE A 10 -12.97 29.42 7.76
C ILE A 10 -13.61 28.08 7.85
N SER A 11 -14.88 28.01 8.01
CA SER A 11 -15.50 26.73 8.18
C SER A 11 -15.46 25.88 6.95
N GLU A 12 -15.26 26.47 5.80
CA GLU A 12 -15.25 25.66 4.63
C GLU A 12 -14.05 24.79 4.51
N LEU A 13 -13.00 25.09 5.18
CA LEU A 13 -11.83 24.27 5.07
C LEU A 13 -12.02 22.88 5.61
N ARG A 14 -13.01 22.72 6.47
CA ARG A 14 -13.16 21.44 7.00
C ARG A 14 -13.78 20.47 6.08
N ALA A 15 -14.42 20.92 5.07
CA ALA A 15 -15.10 20.05 4.15
C ALA A 15 -14.15 19.17 3.38
N GLU A 16 -12.87 19.51 3.38
CA GLU A 16 -11.93 18.71 2.65
C GLU A 16 -11.32 17.58 3.46
N GLN A 17 -11.65 17.45 4.70
CA GLN A 17 -11.05 16.40 5.49
C GLN A 17 -11.68 15.06 5.16
N PRO A 18 -10.88 14.01 5.06
CA PRO A 18 -11.42 12.71 4.75
C PRO A 18 -12.30 12.19 5.88
N GLU A 19 -13.33 11.46 5.51
CA GLU A 19 -14.17 10.80 6.48
C GLU A 19 -14.03 9.32 6.27
N GLY A 20 -13.70 8.58 7.29
CA GLY A 20 -13.51 7.16 7.21
C GLY A 20 -12.06 6.76 7.24
N ALA A 21 -11.81 5.49 7.01
CA ALA A 21 -10.45 4.98 6.99
C ALA A 21 -9.75 5.43 5.71
N SER A 22 -8.46 5.72 5.80
CA SER A 22 -7.68 6.11 4.64
C SER A 22 -6.29 5.53 4.79
N ILE A 23 -5.76 4.96 3.71
CA ILE A 23 -4.50 4.24 3.76
C ILE A 23 -3.42 4.98 2.98
N GLU A 24 -2.23 5.10 3.59
CA GLU A 24 -1.09 5.69 2.94
C GLU A 24 0.07 4.71 3.02
N PHE A 25 0.59 4.30 1.87
CA PHE A 25 1.72 3.38 1.83
C PHE A 25 3.04 4.13 1.84
N SER A 26 4.06 3.51 2.43
CA SER A 26 5.39 4.10 2.42
C SER A 26 5.91 4.25 0.99
N THR A 27 5.51 3.34 0.10
CA THR A 27 5.80 3.44 -1.32
C THR A 27 4.78 2.60 -2.06
N LYS A 28 4.50 2.96 -3.30
CA LYS A 28 3.62 2.16 -4.15
C LYS A 28 4.40 1.48 -5.28
N VAL A 29 5.68 1.76 -5.41
CA VAL A 29 6.54 1.13 -6.40
C VAL A 29 7.77 0.61 -5.66
N ILE A 30 7.96 -0.70 -5.72
CA ILE A 30 9.08 -1.36 -5.06
C ILE A 30 10.02 -1.85 -6.13
N GLU A 31 11.24 -1.29 -6.15
CA GLU A 31 12.22 -1.68 -7.13
C GLU A 31 13.23 -2.61 -6.47
N LEU A 32 13.31 -3.84 -6.98
CA LEU A 32 14.19 -4.84 -6.42
C LEU A 32 15.54 -4.89 -7.12
N GLY A 33 15.65 -4.18 -8.24
CA GLY A 33 16.91 -4.15 -8.98
C GLY A 33 17.13 -5.44 -9.76
N GLU A 34 18.36 -5.81 -9.92
CA GLU A 34 18.73 -6.99 -10.68
C GLU A 34 18.78 -8.19 -9.75
N LEU A 35 18.10 -9.26 -10.09
CA LEU A 35 18.03 -10.48 -9.30
C LEU A 35 18.34 -11.68 -10.20
N SER A 36 19.16 -12.59 -9.69
CA SER A 36 19.41 -13.84 -10.40
C SER A 36 18.35 -14.87 -9.97
N GLN A 37 18.00 -15.76 -10.88
CA GLN A 37 17.08 -16.84 -10.55
C GLN A 37 17.64 -17.76 -9.46
N SER A 38 18.94 -17.69 -9.22
CA SER A 38 19.57 -18.48 -8.17
C SER A 38 19.66 -17.73 -6.84
N ASP A 39 19.21 -16.48 -6.80
CA ASP A 39 19.22 -15.71 -5.57
C ASP A 39 18.15 -16.22 -4.60
N ASP A 40 18.37 -15.96 -3.31
CA ASP A 40 17.41 -16.31 -2.30
C ASP A 40 16.14 -15.51 -2.45
N LYS A 41 15.09 -15.96 -1.78
CA LYS A 41 13.83 -15.23 -1.77
C LYS A 41 14.04 -13.85 -1.21
N GLN A 42 13.37 -12.88 -1.80
CA GLN A 42 13.44 -11.48 -1.37
C GLN A 42 12.25 -11.20 -0.48
N ILE A 43 12.51 -10.68 0.71
CA ILE A 43 11.46 -10.35 1.65
C ILE A 43 11.33 -8.85 1.71
N ILE A 44 10.14 -8.35 1.38
CA ILE A 44 9.85 -6.92 1.34
C ILE A 44 8.85 -6.62 2.44
N ARG A 45 9.18 -5.64 3.27
CA ARG A 45 8.29 -5.23 4.34
C ARG A 45 7.66 -3.91 3.91
N LEU A 46 6.40 -3.96 3.50
CA LEU A 46 5.69 -2.77 3.07
C LEU A 46 4.87 -2.25 4.23
N THR A 47 5.13 -1.02 4.64
CA THR A 47 4.41 -0.41 5.75
C THR A 47 3.34 0.53 5.20
N TYR A 48 2.26 0.65 5.95
CA TYR A 48 1.21 1.59 5.62
C TYR A 48 0.72 2.25 6.90
N LYS A 49 0.08 3.39 6.75
CA LYS A 49 -0.42 4.16 7.87
C LYS A 49 -1.89 4.47 7.64
N ASN A 50 -2.68 4.43 8.70
CA ASN A 50 -4.06 4.89 8.62
C ASN A 50 -4.07 6.40 8.85
N ILE A 51 -4.31 7.15 7.79
CA ILE A 51 -4.37 8.60 7.87
C ILE A 51 -5.82 9.11 7.93
N GLY A 52 -6.77 8.21 8.11
CA GLY A 52 -8.17 8.56 8.26
C GLY A 52 -8.57 8.74 9.71
N ASP A 53 -9.84 8.71 9.98
CA ASP A 53 -10.36 8.97 11.32
C ASP A 53 -11.14 7.79 11.92
N VAL A 54 -11.19 6.65 11.24
CA VAL A 54 -11.78 5.43 11.79
C VAL A 54 -10.81 4.28 11.56
N PRO A 55 -10.96 3.16 12.26
CA PRO A 55 -10.03 2.04 12.11
C PRO A 55 -9.99 1.50 10.68
N LEU A 56 -8.82 1.05 10.28
CA LEU A 56 -8.55 0.53 8.95
C LEU A 56 -8.23 -0.95 9.06
N VAL A 57 -8.79 -1.76 8.17
CA VAL A 57 -8.49 -3.19 8.11
C VAL A 57 -8.13 -3.54 6.67
N VAL A 58 -6.98 -4.21 6.50
CA VAL A 58 -6.61 -4.76 5.20
C VAL A 58 -7.33 -6.10 5.10
N LEU A 59 -8.17 -6.26 4.10
CA LEU A 59 -9.00 -7.43 3.94
C LEU A 59 -8.39 -8.50 3.06
N GLU A 60 -7.68 -8.09 2.03
CA GLU A 60 -7.15 -9.02 1.06
C GLU A 60 -6.03 -8.36 0.27
N VAL A 61 -5.04 -9.14 -0.12
CA VAL A 61 -4.01 -8.67 -1.04
C VAL A 61 -3.97 -9.67 -2.18
N ARG A 62 -4.28 -9.22 -3.39
CA ARG A 62 -4.36 -10.08 -4.56
C ARG A 62 -3.07 -10.02 -5.35
N THR A 63 -2.58 -11.18 -5.75
CA THR A 63 -1.42 -11.27 -6.61
C THR A 63 -1.70 -12.33 -7.65
N SER A 64 -1.24 -12.12 -8.87
CA SER A 64 -1.47 -13.07 -9.95
C SER A 64 -0.24 -13.90 -10.26
N CYS A 65 0.87 -13.68 -9.54
CA CYS A 65 2.11 -14.37 -9.82
C CYS A 65 2.39 -15.43 -8.76
N SER A 66 2.71 -16.65 -9.20
CA SER A 66 3.09 -17.70 -8.27
C SER A 66 4.46 -17.44 -7.66
N CYS A 67 5.19 -16.45 -8.15
CA CYS A 67 6.50 -16.07 -7.63
C CYS A 67 6.40 -15.16 -6.42
N THR A 68 5.20 -14.72 -6.07
CA THR A 68 4.98 -13.76 -4.99
C THR A 68 4.03 -14.33 -3.95
N ASP A 69 4.39 -14.21 -2.69
CA ASP A 69 3.56 -14.62 -1.59
C ASP A 69 3.39 -13.45 -0.65
N VAL A 70 2.24 -13.34 0.00
CA VAL A 70 1.94 -12.17 0.83
C VAL A 70 1.40 -12.63 2.17
N GLN A 71 1.91 -12.01 3.22
CA GLN A 71 1.44 -12.26 4.58
C GLN A 71 1.10 -10.93 5.24
N PHE A 72 -0.07 -10.86 5.83
CA PHE A 72 -0.52 -9.66 6.52
C PHE A 72 -1.53 -10.03 7.58
N LYS A 73 -1.77 -9.10 8.52
CA LYS A 73 -2.74 -9.32 9.57
C LYS A 73 -3.99 -8.53 9.28
N ARG A 74 -5.14 -9.10 9.64
CA ARG A 74 -6.42 -8.40 9.49
C ARG A 74 -6.81 -7.67 10.77
N ASP A 75 -5.82 -7.25 11.55
CA ASP A 75 -6.07 -6.48 12.74
C ASP A 75 -6.45 -5.06 12.40
N ARG A 76 -7.18 -4.44 13.28
CA ARG A 76 -7.59 -3.05 13.06
C ARG A 76 -6.39 -2.15 13.31
N VAL A 77 -6.17 -1.23 12.39
CA VAL A 77 -5.12 -0.22 12.50
C VAL A 77 -5.83 1.09 12.83
N LEU A 78 -5.58 1.60 14.01
CA LEU A 78 -6.28 2.81 14.46
C LEU A 78 -5.74 4.05 13.77
N PRO A 79 -6.49 5.14 13.75
CA PRO A 79 -6.02 6.38 13.14
C PRO A 79 -4.65 6.76 13.67
N GLY A 80 -3.73 7.04 12.77
CA GLY A 80 -2.36 7.41 13.13
C GLY A 80 -1.42 6.24 13.30
N GLU A 81 -1.95 5.02 13.38
CA GLU A 81 -1.11 3.83 13.55
C GLU A 81 -0.67 3.25 12.22
N ARG A 82 0.30 2.36 12.27
CA ARG A 82 0.87 1.74 11.08
C ARG A 82 0.65 0.24 11.10
N GLY A 83 0.57 -0.34 9.90
CA GLY A 83 0.51 -1.77 9.71
C GLY A 83 1.58 -2.21 8.73
N VAL A 84 1.72 -3.51 8.55
CA VAL A 84 2.76 -4.09 7.70
C VAL A 84 2.16 -5.17 6.82
N ILE A 85 2.58 -5.18 5.56
CA ILE A 85 2.30 -6.25 4.63
C ILE A 85 3.67 -6.83 4.25
N ASN A 86 3.89 -8.10 4.50
CA ASN A 86 5.14 -8.75 4.15
C ASN A 86 4.98 -9.46 2.81
N ILE A 87 5.83 -9.13 1.86
CA ILE A 87 5.78 -9.68 0.52
C ILE A 87 7.04 -10.49 0.32
N THR A 88 6.90 -11.73 -0.10
CA THR A 88 8.05 -12.60 -0.40
C THR A 88 8.04 -12.87 -1.89
N MET A 89 9.15 -12.57 -2.55
CA MET A 89 9.30 -12.79 -3.98
C MET A 89 10.40 -13.81 -4.20
N ASP A 90 10.07 -14.88 -4.95
CA ASP A 90 10.99 -15.97 -5.22
C ASP A 90 11.55 -15.82 -6.64
N PRO A 91 12.82 -15.41 -6.79
CA PRO A 91 13.36 -15.18 -8.13
C PRO A 91 13.42 -16.45 -8.98
N SER A 92 13.50 -17.62 -8.34
CA SER A 92 13.57 -18.87 -9.12
C SER A 92 12.30 -19.16 -9.88
N LYS A 93 11.20 -18.53 -9.51
CA LYS A 93 9.92 -18.73 -10.18
C LYS A 93 9.59 -17.61 -11.15
N ALA A 94 10.48 -16.65 -11.30
CA ALA A 94 10.26 -15.52 -12.21
C ALA A 94 10.97 -15.78 -13.52
N PRO A 95 10.39 -15.40 -14.67
CA PRO A 95 11.07 -15.57 -15.95
C PRO A 95 12.20 -14.54 -16.09
N VAL A 96 13.20 -14.91 -16.86
CA VAL A 96 14.31 -13.99 -17.13
C VAL A 96 13.78 -12.81 -17.94
N GLY A 97 14.24 -11.62 -17.62
CA GLY A 97 13.85 -10.39 -18.29
C GLY A 97 13.24 -9.39 -17.32
N SER A 98 12.55 -8.43 -17.86
CA SER A 98 11.90 -7.41 -17.05
C SER A 98 10.73 -8.01 -16.28
N PHE A 99 10.75 -7.80 -14.99
CA PHE A 99 9.71 -8.30 -14.09
C PHE A 99 8.87 -7.12 -13.62
N PHE A 100 7.56 -7.23 -13.83
CA PHE A 100 6.65 -6.17 -13.45
C PHE A 100 5.36 -6.84 -12.98
N ARG A 101 5.04 -6.71 -11.71
CA ARG A 101 3.82 -7.32 -11.16
C ARG A 101 3.11 -6.32 -10.27
N VAL A 102 1.80 -6.37 -10.29
CA VAL A 102 0.98 -5.46 -9.51
C VAL A 102 0.21 -6.26 -8.46
N LEU A 103 0.31 -5.82 -7.22
CA LEU A 103 -0.47 -6.37 -6.13
C LEU A 103 -1.63 -5.43 -5.89
N GLN A 104 -2.80 -5.97 -5.63
CA GLN A 104 -3.97 -5.17 -5.33
C GLN A 104 -4.31 -5.34 -3.86
N VAL A 105 -4.29 -4.23 -3.12
CA VAL A 105 -4.59 -4.24 -1.70
C VAL A 105 -6.04 -3.78 -1.52
N VAL A 106 -6.85 -4.66 -0.95
CA VAL A 106 -8.25 -4.38 -0.68
C VAL A 106 -8.38 -4.13 0.81
N SER A 107 -8.92 -2.99 1.16
CA SER A 107 -9.05 -2.62 2.57
C SER A 107 -10.36 -1.90 2.79
N THR A 108 -10.62 -1.53 4.04
CA THR A 108 -11.81 -0.77 4.38
C THR A 108 -11.64 0.72 4.13
N SER A 109 -10.55 1.13 3.49
CA SER A 109 -10.32 2.54 3.22
C SER A 109 -11.29 3.07 2.18
N THR A 110 -11.53 4.37 2.23
CA THR A 110 -12.45 5.01 1.30
C THR A 110 -11.86 5.12 -0.10
N GLU A 111 -10.54 4.95 -0.23
CA GLU A 111 -9.90 5.00 -1.54
C GLU A 111 -10.16 3.76 -2.39
N GLY A 112 -10.67 2.69 -1.78
CA GLY A 112 -10.92 1.48 -2.53
C GLY A 112 -9.69 0.62 -2.69
N VAL A 113 -9.52 0.03 -3.87
CA VAL A 113 -8.39 -0.86 -4.12
C VAL A 113 -7.16 -0.05 -4.45
N GLU A 114 -6.06 -0.34 -3.76
CA GLU A 114 -4.78 0.33 -4.00
C GLU A 114 -3.84 -0.64 -4.68
N ARG A 115 -2.98 -0.15 -5.55
CA ARG A 115 -2.06 -0.99 -6.32
C ARG A 115 -0.64 -0.74 -5.90
N ILE A 116 0.09 -1.83 -5.69
CA ILE A 116 1.51 -1.79 -5.35
C ILE A 116 2.24 -2.51 -6.46
N THR A 117 3.24 -1.88 -7.03
CA THR A 117 3.98 -2.43 -8.17
C THR A 117 5.34 -2.94 -7.72
N LEU A 118 5.68 -4.18 -8.12
CA LEU A 118 7.01 -4.74 -7.92
C LEU A 118 7.73 -4.71 -9.26
N LYS A 119 8.95 -4.23 -9.27
CA LYS A 119 9.79 -4.19 -10.47
C LYS A 119 11.13 -4.82 -10.19
N ALA A 120 11.63 -5.57 -11.15
CA ALA A 120 12.97 -6.16 -11.05
C ALA A 120 13.46 -6.49 -12.46
N GLU A 121 14.76 -6.78 -12.57
CA GLU A 121 15.32 -7.30 -13.78
C GLU A 121 15.86 -8.68 -13.41
N ILE A 122 15.32 -9.73 -14.02
CA ILE A 122 15.68 -11.11 -13.67
C ILE A 122 16.72 -11.63 -14.62
N ILE A 123 17.82 -12.13 -14.08
CA ILE A 123 18.88 -12.73 -14.88
C ILE A 123 19.06 -14.18 -14.44
N GLU A 124 19.76 -14.96 -15.25
CA GLU A 124 20.00 -16.36 -14.93
C GLU A 124 21.03 -16.54 -13.82
#